data_88ea30dcdf3fd10ed0addb219f658f1d
#
_entry.id   88ea30dcdf3fd10ed0addb219f658f1d
#
_cell.length_a   1.000
_cell.length_b   1.000
_cell.length_c   1.000
_cell.angle_alpha   90.00
_cell.angle_beta   90.00
_cell.angle_gamma   90.00
#
_symmetry.space_group_name_H-M   'P 1'
#
loop_
_entity.id
_entity.type
_entity.pdbx_description
1 polymer ?
#
loop_
_entity_poly.entity_id
_entity_poly.type
_entity_poly.pdbx_seq_one_letter_code
_entity_poly.pdbx_strand_id
1 'polypeptide(L)'
;SELSLPGVNLFNLYQYLVIFFVASLRISSFLISAPFFSLGGIPLQVRIVASISLTAFLFPVIKVPDIQNMLGFNLFILILSEIGIGLSVGLILNIIFSAAAVAGEKIASTAGLSMSSMIDPQSGGQTLVLSTVLTLFLISCVLSLDGHLFIIKMLLESYTYLPIGIFLNFSQVSEIAVNTFGNMLYLAALISLPVVGGLLLIQCSIGIITRSAPSLNLFSFGFPIALISVFIFLYAGAVSYTHLTLPTSVPV
;
A
#
# COMPACT_ATOMS: atom_id res chain seq x y z
N SER A 1 -7.41 -16.52 -49.09
CA SER A 1 -7.12 -15.16 -49.56
C SER A 1 -6.82 -14.28 -48.34
N GLU A 2 -5.52 -14.07 -48.10
CA GLU A 2 -5.10 -13.16 -47.02
C GLU A 2 -5.50 -11.74 -47.41
N LEU A 3 -6.37 -11.13 -46.59
CA LEU A 3 -6.72 -9.73 -46.69
C LEU A 3 -5.50 -8.89 -46.24
N SER A 4 -4.61 -8.59 -47.18
CA SER A 4 -3.47 -7.70 -46.94
C SER A 4 -3.80 -6.31 -47.43
N LEU A 5 -3.91 -5.35 -46.50
CA LEU A 5 -3.80 -3.93 -46.84
C LEU A 5 -2.35 -3.64 -47.24
N PRO A 6 -2.10 -2.78 -48.26
CA PRO A 6 -0.74 -2.49 -48.67
C PRO A 6 0.10 -1.93 -47.50
N GLY A 7 1.08 -2.72 -47.03
CA GLY A 7 2.02 -2.37 -45.94
C GLY A 7 1.67 -2.86 -44.55
N VAL A 8 0.49 -3.46 -44.31
CA VAL A 8 0.12 -3.97 -42.98
C VAL A 8 -0.43 -5.40 -43.08
N ASN A 9 0.25 -6.35 -42.51
CA ASN A 9 -0.26 -7.70 -42.36
C ASN A 9 -1.28 -7.72 -41.22
N LEU A 10 -2.56 -8.00 -41.53
CA LEU A 10 -3.67 -8.03 -40.57
C LEU A 10 -3.40 -8.99 -39.39
N PHE A 11 -2.68 -10.07 -39.65
CA PHE A 11 -2.29 -11.04 -38.63
C PHE A 11 -1.32 -10.41 -37.61
N ASN A 12 -0.33 -9.65 -38.06
CA ASN A 12 0.60 -8.95 -37.18
C ASN A 12 -0.11 -7.86 -36.37
N LEU A 13 -1.05 -7.13 -36.98
CA LEU A 13 -1.85 -6.13 -36.26
C LEU A 13 -2.67 -6.78 -35.16
N TYR A 14 -3.33 -7.91 -35.41
CA TYR A 14 -4.06 -8.67 -34.39
C TYR A 14 -3.14 -9.08 -33.23
N GLN A 15 -1.96 -9.63 -33.52
CA GLN A 15 -0.98 -10.01 -32.51
C GLN A 15 -0.59 -8.82 -31.62
N TYR A 16 -0.24 -7.68 -32.19
CA TYR A 16 0.12 -6.48 -31.45
C TYR A 16 -1.02 -5.98 -30.57
N LEU A 17 -2.26 -6.00 -31.04
CA LEU A 17 -3.43 -5.60 -30.26
C LEU A 17 -3.67 -6.52 -29.07
N VAL A 18 -3.55 -7.84 -29.25
CA VAL A 18 -3.72 -8.81 -28.18
C VAL A 18 -2.63 -8.63 -27.12
N ILE A 19 -1.36 -8.47 -27.53
CA ILE A 19 -0.26 -8.25 -26.57
C ILE A 19 -0.43 -6.94 -25.84
N PHE A 20 -0.80 -5.87 -26.54
CA PHE A 20 -1.07 -4.59 -25.91
C PHE A 20 -2.19 -4.71 -24.84
N PHE A 21 -3.27 -5.41 -25.17
CA PHE A 21 -4.36 -5.67 -24.24
C PHE A 21 -3.88 -6.47 -23.02
N VAL A 22 -3.18 -7.57 -23.23
CA VAL A 22 -2.66 -8.43 -22.16
C VAL A 22 -1.67 -7.67 -21.27
N ALA A 23 -0.76 -6.89 -21.86
CA ALA A 23 0.14 -6.04 -21.11
C ALA A 23 -0.60 -4.99 -20.28
N SER A 24 -1.65 -4.37 -20.83
CA SER A 24 -2.45 -3.38 -20.11
C SER A 24 -3.15 -3.97 -18.87
N LEU A 25 -3.48 -5.27 -18.86
CA LEU A 25 -4.11 -5.93 -17.73
C LEU A 25 -3.23 -5.99 -16.48
N ARG A 26 -1.91 -6.23 -16.62
CA ARG A 26 -0.96 -6.21 -15.50
C ARG A 26 -0.90 -4.82 -14.87
N ILE A 27 -0.78 -3.77 -15.67
CA ILE A 27 -0.72 -2.39 -15.19
C ILE A 27 -2.07 -1.98 -14.58
N SER A 28 -3.19 -2.31 -15.22
CA SER A 28 -4.52 -1.99 -14.70
C SER A 28 -4.78 -2.64 -13.35
N SER A 29 -4.51 -3.93 -13.21
CA SER A 29 -4.71 -4.67 -11.97
C SER A 29 -3.82 -4.17 -10.84
N PHE A 30 -2.58 -3.77 -11.15
CA PHE A 30 -1.70 -3.10 -10.21
C PHE A 30 -2.28 -1.75 -9.75
N LEU A 31 -2.70 -0.88 -10.68
CA LEU A 31 -3.28 0.42 -10.33
C LEU A 31 -4.58 0.32 -9.52
N ILE A 32 -5.31 -0.78 -9.66
CA ILE A 32 -6.52 -1.05 -8.86
C ILE A 32 -6.16 -1.41 -7.42
N SER A 33 -5.11 -2.20 -7.21
CA SER A 33 -4.71 -2.74 -5.91
C SER A 33 -3.68 -1.90 -5.16
N ALA A 34 -2.92 -1.04 -5.84
CA ALA A 34 -1.87 -0.23 -5.25
C ALA A 34 -2.43 0.91 -4.36
N PRO A 35 -1.84 1.15 -3.17
CA PRO A 35 -2.39 2.04 -2.15
C PRO A 35 -2.52 3.50 -2.59
N PHE A 36 -1.62 4.01 -3.43
CA PHE A 36 -1.68 5.38 -3.93
C PHE A 36 -2.86 5.65 -4.87
N PHE A 37 -3.21 4.64 -5.65
CA PHE A 37 -4.23 4.74 -6.69
C PHE A 37 -5.58 4.20 -6.22
N SER A 38 -5.61 3.38 -5.15
CA SER A 38 -6.85 2.83 -4.59
C SER A 38 -7.54 3.76 -3.60
N LEU A 39 -6.89 4.84 -3.17
CA LEU A 39 -7.52 5.89 -2.36
C LEU A 39 -8.74 6.44 -3.09
N GLY A 40 -9.90 6.47 -2.42
CA GLY A 40 -11.22 6.73 -3.00
C GLY A 40 -11.40 8.05 -3.76
N GLY A 41 -10.35 8.86 -3.92
CA GLY A 41 -10.34 10.12 -4.67
C GLY A 41 -10.04 9.98 -6.17
N ILE A 42 -9.54 8.83 -6.64
CA ILE A 42 -9.19 8.64 -8.06
C ILE A 42 -10.26 7.80 -8.75
N PRO A 43 -11.05 8.38 -9.69
CA PRO A 43 -12.06 7.64 -10.44
C PRO A 43 -11.45 6.49 -11.24
N LEU A 44 -12.21 5.39 -11.40
CA LEU A 44 -11.78 4.22 -12.17
C LEU A 44 -11.36 4.57 -13.60
N GLN A 45 -12.05 5.53 -14.22
CA GLN A 45 -11.74 5.99 -15.57
C GLN A 45 -10.31 6.55 -15.69
N VAL A 46 -9.85 7.29 -14.68
CA VAL A 46 -8.48 7.83 -14.65
C VAL A 46 -7.45 6.71 -14.56
N ARG A 47 -7.72 5.68 -13.77
CA ARG A 47 -6.84 4.50 -13.67
C ARG A 47 -6.76 3.72 -14.97
N ILE A 48 -7.88 3.57 -15.68
CA ILE A 48 -7.93 2.93 -17.00
C ILE A 48 -7.11 3.73 -18.02
N VAL A 49 -7.32 5.04 -18.09
CA VAL A 49 -6.58 5.91 -19.00
C VAL A 49 -5.08 5.89 -18.68
N ALA A 50 -4.72 5.96 -17.41
CA ALA A 50 -3.32 5.87 -16.97
C ALA A 50 -2.69 4.52 -17.34
N SER A 51 -3.41 3.40 -17.17
CA SER A 51 -2.90 2.07 -17.54
C SER A 51 -2.65 1.93 -19.03
N ILE A 52 -3.57 2.42 -19.85
CA ILE A 52 -3.44 2.41 -21.31
C ILE A 52 -2.26 3.29 -21.75
N SER A 53 -2.14 4.49 -21.17
CA SER A 53 -1.04 5.42 -21.49
C SER A 53 0.32 4.85 -21.11
N LEU A 54 0.45 4.25 -19.90
CA LEU A 54 1.68 3.58 -19.47
C LEU A 54 2.00 2.38 -20.36
N THR A 55 1.00 1.59 -20.73
CA THR A 55 1.20 0.44 -21.63
C THR A 55 1.68 0.91 -23.00
N ALA A 56 1.08 1.97 -23.55
CA ALA A 56 1.49 2.51 -24.84
C ALA A 56 2.95 3.02 -24.81
N PHE A 57 3.35 3.65 -23.72
CA PHE A 57 4.73 4.11 -23.53
C PHE A 57 5.73 2.95 -23.44
N LEU A 58 5.34 1.85 -22.80
CA LEU A 58 6.19 0.68 -22.60
C LEU A 58 6.20 -0.31 -23.75
N PHE A 59 5.20 -0.25 -24.60
CA PHE A 59 4.98 -1.24 -25.65
C PHE A 59 6.23 -1.51 -26.51
N PRO A 60 7.06 -0.51 -26.87
CA PRO A 60 8.31 -0.75 -27.62
C PRO A 60 9.35 -1.59 -26.86
N VAL A 61 9.29 -1.63 -25.53
CA VAL A 61 10.28 -2.33 -24.67
C VAL A 61 9.79 -3.73 -24.31
N ILE A 62 8.49 -4.00 -24.40
CA ILE A 62 7.91 -5.30 -24.07
C ILE A 62 8.31 -6.32 -25.12
N LYS A 63 8.96 -7.42 -24.68
CA LYS A 63 9.24 -8.55 -25.54
C LYS A 63 7.92 -9.23 -25.94
N VAL A 64 7.65 -9.22 -27.24
CA VAL A 64 6.45 -9.82 -27.81
C VAL A 64 6.62 -11.34 -27.80
N PRO A 65 5.83 -12.11 -27.03
CA PRO A 65 5.82 -13.57 -27.11
C PRO A 65 5.20 -14.03 -28.43
N ASP A 66 5.58 -15.21 -28.87
CA ASP A 66 4.92 -15.86 -30.02
C ASP A 66 3.53 -16.33 -29.64
N ILE A 67 2.51 -15.59 -30.07
CA ILE A 67 1.10 -15.86 -29.75
C ILE A 67 0.51 -16.98 -30.61
N GLN A 68 1.19 -17.43 -31.67
CA GLN A 68 0.64 -18.43 -32.60
C GLN A 68 0.15 -19.69 -31.87
N ASN A 69 0.76 -20.02 -30.72
CA ASN A 69 0.41 -21.17 -29.87
C ASN A 69 -0.49 -20.82 -28.68
N MET A 70 -0.91 -19.55 -28.52
CA MET A 70 -1.65 -19.07 -27.34
C MET A 70 -3.13 -18.78 -27.64
N LEU A 71 -3.75 -19.49 -28.54
CA LEU A 71 -5.17 -19.35 -28.87
C LEU A 71 -6.05 -20.19 -27.91
N GLY A 72 -7.25 -19.71 -27.62
CA GLY A 72 -8.23 -20.44 -26.83
C GLY A 72 -7.95 -20.44 -25.31
N PHE A 73 -7.90 -21.62 -24.71
CA PHE A 73 -7.76 -21.79 -23.26
C PHE A 73 -6.44 -21.24 -22.71
N ASN A 74 -5.36 -21.34 -23.47
CA ASN A 74 -4.05 -20.79 -23.07
C ASN A 74 -4.06 -19.26 -22.97
N LEU A 75 -4.79 -18.57 -23.85
CA LEU A 75 -4.96 -17.12 -23.77
C LEU A 75 -5.73 -16.71 -22.50
N PHE A 76 -6.74 -17.49 -22.13
CA PHE A 76 -7.51 -17.24 -20.89
C PHE A 76 -6.63 -17.38 -19.65
N ILE A 77 -5.81 -18.43 -19.57
CA ILE A 77 -4.85 -18.62 -18.48
C ILE A 77 -3.81 -17.49 -18.44
N LEU A 78 -3.35 -17.03 -19.60
CA LEU A 78 -2.43 -15.91 -19.71
C LEU A 78 -3.03 -14.62 -19.15
N ILE A 79 -4.27 -14.30 -19.50
CA ILE A 79 -5.01 -13.15 -18.95
C ILE A 79 -5.10 -13.21 -17.44
N LEU A 80 -5.48 -14.38 -16.88
CA LEU A 80 -5.55 -14.59 -15.44
C LEU A 80 -4.19 -14.43 -14.77
N SER A 81 -3.13 -14.92 -15.38
CA SER A 81 -1.76 -14.78 -14.88
C SER A 81 -1.33 -13.33 -14.82
N GLU A 82 -1.55 -12.54 -15.87
CA GLU A 82 -1.19 -11.12 -15.91
C GLU A 82 -1.95 -10.29 -14.88
N ILE A 83 -3.26 -10.53 -14.74
CA ILE A 83 -4.08 -9.92 -13.69
C ILE A 83 -3.55 -10.33 -12.31
N GLY A 84 -3.24 -11.61 -12.11
CA GLY A 84 -2.72 -12.15 -10.87
C GLY A 84 -1.38 -11.51 -10.46
N ILE A 85 -0.46 -11.32 -11.41
CA ILE A 85 0.84 -10.65 -11.18
C ILE A 85 0.60 -9.21 -10.72
N GLY A 86 -0.19 -8.44 -11.46
CA GLY A 86 -0.47 -7.04 -11.13
C GLY A 86 -1.14 -6.87 -9.78
N LEU A 87 -2.17 -7.68 -9.49
CA LEU A 87 -2.87 -7.68 -8.19
C LEU A 87 -1.92 -8.05 -7.05
N SER A 88 -1.08 -9.08 -7.22
CA SER A 88 -0.15 -9.54 -6.18
C SER A 88 0.84 -8.45 -5.79
N VAL A 89 1.44 -7.79 -6.76
CA VAL A 89 2.39 -6.69 -6.51
C VAL A 89 1.71 -5.52 -5.80
N GLY A 90 0.53 -5.12 -6.26
CA GLY A 90 -0.22 -4.02 -5.65
C GLY A 90 -0.70 -4.35 -4.23
N LEU A 91 -1.14 -5.59 -3.96
CA LEU A 91 -1.55 -6.04 -2.63
C LEU A 91 -0.36 -6.11 -1.67
N ILE A 92 0.80 -6.62 -2.10
CA ILE A 92 2.03 -6.63 -1.28
C ILE A 92 2.42 -5.20 -0.90
N LEU A 93 2.36 -4.28 -1.85
CA LEU A 93 2.60 -2.87 -1.59
C LEU A 93 1.58 -2.29 -0.59
N ASN A 94 0.31 -2.64 -0.73
CA ASN A 94 -0.75 -2.22 0.19
C ASN A 94 -0.51 -2.74 1.62
N ILE A 95 -0.04 -3.98 1.77
CA ILE A 95 0.36 -4.53 3.08
C ILE A 95 1.44 -3.66 3.72
N ILE A 96 2.47 -3.26 2.98
CA ILE A 96 3.56 -2.41 3.50
C ILE A 96 3.00 -1.07 4.01
N PHE A 97 2.13 -0.42 3.24
CA PHE A 97 1.52 0.85 3.64
C PHE A 97 0.55 0.73 4.82
N SER A 98 -0.03 -0.45 5.01
CA SER A 98 -0.91 -0.73 6.15
C SER A 98 -0.19 -0.68 7.50
N ALA A 99 1.15 -0.75 7.55
CA ALA A 99 1.91 -0.62 8.79
C ALA A 99 1.62 0.69 9.53
N ALA A 100 1.55 1.81 8.81
CA ALA A 100 1.22 3.11 9.39
C ALA A 100 -0.23 3.16 9.91
N ALA A 101 -1.17 2.57 9.16
CA ALA A 101 -2.57 2.49 9.55
C ALA A 101 -2.75 1.68 10.83
N VAL A 102 -2.15 0.48 10.91
CA VAL A 102 -2.19 -0.41 12.07
C VAL A 102 -1.54 0.25 13.30
N ALA A 103 -0.39 0.91 13.12
CA ALA A 103 0.26 1.66 14.20
C ALA A 103 -0.65 2.77 14.73
N GLY A 104 -1.24 3.57 13.84
CA GLY A 104 -2.16 4.65 14.19
C GLY A 104 -3.40 4.16 14.92
N GLU A 105 -3.98 3.05 14.47
CA GLU A 105 -5.13 2.43 15.12
C GLU A 105 -4.79 1.94 16.54
N LYS A 106 -3.62 1.33 16.72
CA LYS A 106 -3.15 0.86 18.03
C LYS A 106 -2.95 2.02 19.00
N ILE A 107 -2.32 3.10 18.54
CA ILE A 107 -2.12 4.31 19.36
C ILE A 107 -3.47 4.94 19.72
N ALA A 108 -4.35 5.09 18.73
CA ALA A 108 -5.66 5.71 18.91
C ALA A 108 -6.55 4.91 19.88
N SER A 109 -6.56 3.57 19.76
CA SER A 109 -7.31 2.71 20.66
C SER A 109 -6.78 2.80 22.10
N THR A 110 -5.46 2.84 22.28
CA THR A 110 -4.84 3.00 23.60
C THR A 110 -5.12 4.40 24.19
N ALA A 111 -5.16 5.45 23.37
CA ALA A 111 -5.52 6.79 23.81
C ALA A 111 -7.00 6.94 24.19
N GLY A 112 -7.83 5.92 23.97
CA GLY A 112 -9.28 5.93 24.27
C GLY A 112 -10.15 6.52 23.17
N LEU A 113 -9.59 6.87 22.00
CA LEU A 113 -10.33 7.43 20.86
C LEU A 113 -11.36 6.45 20.28
N SER A 114 -11.17 5.14 20.47
CA SER A 114 -12.11 4.10 20.02
C SER A 114 -13.44 4.08 20.80
N MET A 115 -13.49 4.76 21.95
CA MET A 115 -14.74 4.84 22.73
C MET A 115 -15.86 5.58 21.98
N SER A 116 -15.54 6.52 21.11
CA SER A 116 -16.53 7.24 20.30
C SER A 116 -17.28 6.33 19.33
N SER A 117 -16.63 5.31 18.81
CA SER A 117 -17.25 4.32 17.91
C SER A 117 -18.17 3.33 18.65
N MET A 118 -18.00 3.16 19.96
CA MET A 118 -18.91 2.36 20.80
C MET A 118 -20.21 3.11 21.11
N ILE A 119 -20.18 4.45 21.12
CA ILE A 119 -21.34 5.28 21.46
C ILE A 119 -22.27 5.44 20.25
N ASP A 120 -21.74 5.50 19.04
CA ASP A 120 -22.50 5.61 17.80
C ASP A 120 -22.04 4.59 16.74
N PRO A 121 -22.58 3.36 16.78
CA PRO A 121 -22.28 2.32 15.80
C PRO A 121 -22.84 2.62 14.40
N GLN A 122 -23.78 3.56 14.27
CA GLN A 122 -24.41 3.90 12.97
C GLN A 122 -23.60 4.91 12.14
N SER A 123 -22.65 5.61 12.75
CA SER A 123 -21.78 6.56 12.04
C SER A 123 -20.75 5.88 11.09
N GLY A 124 -20.95 4.59 10.82
CA GLY A 124 -20.25 3.83 9.76
C GLY A 124 -18.73 3.94 9.83
N GLY A 125 -18.13 3.28 10.84
CA GLY A 125 -16.70 3.04 10.88
C GLY A 125 -15.89 4.32 10.67
N GLN A 126 -15.91 5.22 11.63
CA GLN A 126 -14.95 6.32 11.65
C GLN A 126 -13.55 5.68 11.67
N THR A 127 -12.92 5.66 10.50
CA THR A 127 -11.50 5.40 10.41
C THR A 127 -10.83 6.29 11.45
N LEU A 128 -10.15 5.67 12.39
CA LEU A 128 -9.54 6.41 13.49
C LEU A 128 -8.68 7.52 12.88
N VAL A 129 -9.01 8.77 13.20
CA VAL A 129 -8.40 9.97 12.61
C VAL A 129 -6.88 9.86 12.61
N LEU A 130 -6.31 9.31 13.67
CA LEU A 130 -4.87 9.13 13.80
C LEU A 130 -4.30 8.13 12.79
N SER A 131 -5.01 7.03 12.50
CA SER A 131 -4.63 6.07 11.46
C SER A 131 -4.58 6.74 10.09
N THR A 132 -5.60 7.54 9.77
CA THR A 132 -5.65 8.30 8.51
C THR A 132 -4.51 9.32 8.43
N VAL A 133 -4.24 10.07 9.51
CA VAL A 133 -3.15 11.06 9.55
C VAL A 133 -1.79 10.38 9.33
N LEU A 134 -1.50 9.28 10.03
CA LEU A 134 -0.23 8.56 9.85
C LEU A 134 -0.08 7.97 8.45
N THR A 135 -1.17 7.44 7.89
CA THR A 135 -1.16 6.91 6.51
C THR A 135 -0.91 8.03 5.50
N LEU A 136 -1.58 9.17 5.62
CA LEU A 136 -1.37 10.34 4.76
C LEU A 136 0.05 10.89 4.90
N PHE A 137 0.58 10.92 6.12
CA PHE A 137 1.96 11.33 6.38
C PHE A 137 2.95 10.38 5.69
N LEU A 138 2.77 9.06 5.80
CA LEU A 138 3.59 8.07 5.11
C LEU A 138 3.53 8.25 3.59
N ILE A 139 2.33 8.42 3.04
CA ILE A 139 2.14 8.67 1.60
C ILE A 139 2.87 9.94 1.17
N SER A 140 2.73 11.02 1.95
CA SER A 140 3.40 12.29 1.66
C SER A 140 4.93 12.15 1.67
N CYS A 141 5.49 11.40 2.63
CA CYS A 141 6.92 11.09 2.69
C CYS A 141 7.39 10.31 1.46
N VAL A 142 6.63 9.27 1.08
CA VAL A 142 6.98 8.46 -0.10
C VAL A 142 6.90 9.27 -1.40
N LEU A 143 5.92 10.15 -1.53
CA LEU A 143 5.82 11.06 -2.67
C LEU A 143 6.97 12.07 -2.71
N SER A 144 7.35 12.62 -1.55
CA SER A 144 8.46 13.56 -1.41
C SER A 144 9.82 12.95 -1.75
N LEU A 145 9.99 11.65 -1.54
CA LEU A 145 11.20 10.89 -1.84
C LEU A 145 11.18 10.24 -3.23
N ASP A 146 10.28 10.67 -4.12
CA ASP A 146 10.09 10.09 -5.46
C ASP A 146 9.79 8.57 -5.44
N GLY A 147 9.31 8.04 -4.31
CA GLY A 147 9.00 6.62 -4.16
C GLY A 147 7.95 6.12 -5.15
N HIS A 148 7.03 6.98 -5.58
CA HIS A 148 6.05 6.67 -6.61
C HIS A 148 6.71 6.36 -7.96
N LEU A 149 7.77 7.09 -8.33
CA LEU A 149 8.54 6.82 -9.56
C LEU A 149 9.29 5.48 -9.46
N PHE A 150 9.86 5.20 -8.29
CA PHE A 150 10.52 3.92 -8.04
C PHE A 150 9.54 2.74 -8.18
N ILE A 151 8.33 2.86 -7.63
CA ILE A 151 7.28 1.83 -7.75
C ILE A 151 6.86 1.62 -9.20
N ILE A 152 6.65 2.71 -9.96
CA ILE A 152 6.35 2.63 -11.38
C ILE A 152 7.51 1.96 -12.12
N LYS A 153 8.76 2.35 -11.88
CA LYS A 153 9.94 1.73 -12.49
C LYS A 153 9.99 0.23 -12.23
N MET A 154 9.78 -0.22 -10.97
CA MET A 154 9.73 -1.65 -10.65
C MET A 154 8.62 -2.39 -11.42
N LEU A 155 7.44 -1.78 -11.55
CA LEU A 155 6.35 -2.34 -12.36
C LEU A 155 6.78 -2.51 -13.82
N LEU A 156 7.48 -1.52 -14.38
CA LEU A 156 7.97 -1.55 -15.75
C LEU A 156 9.03 -2.65 -15.95
N GLU A 157 9.98 -2.73 -15.02
CA GLU A 157 11.02 -3.76 -15.02
C GLU A 157 10.45 -5.17 -14.83
N SER A 158 9.24 -5.29 -14.24
CA SER A 158 8.57 -6.59 -14.07
C SER A 158 8.35 -7.33 -15.40
N TYR A 159 8.20 -6.62 -16.53
CA TYR A 159 8.09 -7.23 -17.86
C TYR A 159 9.40 -7.85 -18.36
N THR A 160 10.52 -7.42 -17.77
CA THR A 160 11.85 -7.98 -18.10
C THR A 160 12.12 -9.24 -17.28
N TYR A 161 11.77 -9.22 -15.98
CA TYR A 161 11.97 -10.36 -15.08
C TYR A 161 10.89 -11.43 -15.20
N LEU A 162 9.65 -11.02 -15.48
CA LEU A 162 8.49 -11.87 -15.71
C LEU A 162 7.87 -11.52 -17.07
N PRO A 163 8.48 -11.96 -18.18
CA PRO A 163 7.93 -11.76 -19.52
C PRO A 163 6.49 -12.28 -19.63
N ILE A 164 5.73 -11.68 -20.52
CA ILE A 164 4.36 -12.12 -20.83
C ILE A 164 4.39 -13.59 -21.25
N GLY A 165 3.58 -14.44 -20.62
CA GLY A 165 3.53 -15.89 -20.87
C GLY A 165 4.14 -16.75 -19.76
N ILE A 166 4.77 -16.14 -18.74
CA ILE A 166 5.21 -16.86 -17.55
C ILE A 166 4.07 -16.94 -16.56
N PHE A 167 3.77 -18.15 -16.11
CA PHE A 167 2.73 -18.37 -15.11
C PHE A 167 3.21 -18.00 -13.71
N LEU A 168 2.31 -17.40 -12.94
CA LEU A 168 2.55 -17.04 -11.55
C LEU A 168 2.77 -18.30 -10.69
N ASN A 169 3.89 -18.38 -9.99
CA ASN A 169 4.07 -19.40 -8.98
C ASN A 169 3.38 -18.97 -7.69
N PHE A 170 2.16 -19.48 -7.48
CA PHE A 170 1.31 -19.12 -6.35
C PHE A 170 1.98 -19.39 -4.99
N SER A 171 2.78 -20.45 -4.88
CA SER A 171 3.52 -20.77 -3.65
C SER A 171 4.52 -19.67 -3.29
N GLN A 172 5.30 -19.19 -4.26
CA GLN A 172 6.27 -18.11 -4.03
C GLN A 172 5.58 -16.79 -3.67
N VAL A 173 4.49 -16.46 -4.35
CA VAL A 173 3.73 -15.24 -4.05
C VAL A 173 3.13 -15.29 -2.66
N SER A 174 2.58 -16.43 -2.23
CA SER A 174 2.03 -16.58 -0.89
C SER A 174 3.11 -16.49 0.20
N GLU A 175 4.29 -17.05 -0.03
CA GLU A 175 5.42 -16.93 0.89
C GLU A 175 5.88 -15.47 1.04
N ILE A 176 6.04 -14.75 -0.08
CA ILE A 176 6.39 -13.32 -0.07
C ILE A 176 5.32 -12.52 0.68
N ALA A 177 4.04 -12.78 0.43
CA ALA A 177 2.94 -12.07 1.07
C ALA A 177 2.93 -12.30 2.60
N VAL A 178 3.12 -13.53 3.05
CA VAL A 178 3.20 -13.87 4.49
C VAL A 178 4.39 -13.20 5.16
N ASN A 179 5.57 -13.26 4.54
CA ASN A 179 6.76 -12.61 5.07
C ASN A 179 6.60 -11.07 5.11
N THR A 180 6.00 -10.48 4.07
CA THR A 180 5.72 -9.04 4.03
C THR A 180 4.71 -8.65 5.11
N PHE A 181 3.68 -9.46 5.34
CA PHE A 181 2.70 -9.24 6.40
C PHE A 181 3.35 -9.30 7.79
N GLY A 182 4.24 -10.27 8.03
CA GLY A 182 5.04 -10.34 9.26
C GLY A 182 5.90 -9.09 9.48
N ASN A 183 6.58 -8.63 8.45
CA ASN A 183 7.38 -7.40 8.49
C ASN A 183 6.50 -6.15 8.72
N MET A 184 5.31 -6.10 8.13
CA MET A 184 4.34 -5.03 8.36
C MET A 184 3.94 -4.96 9.83
N LEU A 185 3.58 -6.09 10.45
CA LEU A 185 3.25 -6.15 11.88
C LEU A 185 4.42 -5.72 12.77
N TYR A 186 5.63 -6.14 12.42
CA TYR A 186 6.85 -5.72 13.13
C TYR A 186 7.06 -4.22 13.05
N LEU A 187 6.96 -3.61 11.87
CA LEU A 187 7.07 -2.17 11.68
C LEU A 187 5.97 -1.41 12.42
N ALA A 188 4.73 -1.88 12.35
CA ALA A 188 3.61 -1.29 13.08
C ALA A 188 3.86 -1.33 14.60
N ALA A 189 4.40 -2.44 15.13
CA ALA A 189 4.79 -2.56 16.53
C ALA A 189 5.91 -1.59 16.90
N LEU A 190 6.97 -1.50 16.10
CA LEU A 190 8.07 -0.57 16.32
C LEU A 190 7.61 0.90 16.43
N ILE A 191 6.68 1.30 15.56
CA ILE A 191 6.14 2.67 15.56
C ILE A 191 5.23 2.88 16.78
N SER A 192 4.38 1.91 17.09
CA SER A 192 3.35 2.07 18.13
C SER A 192 3.86 1.83 19.56
N LEU A 193 4.79 0.90 19.79
CA LEU A 193 5.22 0.48 21.12
C LEU A 193 5.71 1.63 22.02
N PRO A 194 6.61 2.53 21.59
CA PRO A 194 7.08 3.61 22.46
C PRO A 194 5.95 4.56 22.85
N VAL A 195 5.03 4.85 21.92
CA VAL A 195 3.89 5.73 22.17
C VAL A 195 2.88 5.05 23.09
N VAL A 196 2.51 3.80 22.78
CA VAL A 196 1.58 2.99 23.60
C VAL A 196 2.13 2.79 25.01
N GLY A 197 3.43 2.47 25.15
CA GLY A 197 4.08 2.31 26.45
C GLY A 197 4.01 3.59 27.28
N GLY A 198 4.32 4.75 26.68
CA GLY A 198 4.18 6.04 27.34
C GLY A 198 2.72 6.36 27.74
N LEU A 199 1.78 6.10 26.86
CA LEU A 199 0.34 6.29 27.15
C LEU A 199 -0.14 5.42 28.29
N LEU A 200 0.28 4.16 28.37
CA LEU A 200 -0.07 3.25 29.47
C LEU A 200 0.44 3.77 30.81
N LEU A 201 1.68 4.29 30.86
CA LEU A 201 2.21 4.91 32.09
C LEU A 201 1.37 6.11 32.53
N ILE A 202 0.99 6.99 31.59
CA ILE A 202 0.11 8.12 31.90
C ILE A 202 -1.25 7.67 32.39
N GLN A 203 -1.87 6.68 31.74
CA GLN A 203 -3.17 6.15 32.14
C GLN A 203 -3.13 5.49 33.52
N CYS A 204 -2.07 4.75 33.84
CA CYS A 204 -1.86 4.23 35.19
C CYS A 204 -1.73 5.38 36.22
N SER A 205 -0.98 6.43 35.90
CA SER A 205 -0.82 7.59 36.79
C SER A 205 -2.17 8.30 37.02
N ILE A 206 -2.95 8.53 35.97
CA ILE A 206 -4.30 9.11 36.06
C ILE A 206 -5.22 8.21 36.89
N GLY A 207 -5.16 6.87 36.71
CA GLY A 207 -5.93 5.92 37.50
C GLY A 207 -5.64 5.99 39.00
N ILE A 208 -4.37 6.21 39.39
CA ILE A 208 -3.98 6.43 40.80
C ILE A 208 -4.50 7.76 41.31
N ILE A 209 -4.38 8.83 40.53
CA ILE A 209 -4.86 10.18 40.90
C ILE A 209 -6.38 10.19 41.10
N THR A 210 -7.14 9.58 40.18
CA THR A 210 -8.59 9.55 40.28
C THR A 210 -9.08 8.72 41.45
N ARG A 211 -8.30 7.77 41.92
CA ARG A 211 -8.60 7.05 43.18
C ARG A 211 -8.48 7.98 44.41
N SER A 212 -7.52 8.90 44.40
CA SER A 212 -7.27 9.83 45.52
C SER A 212 -8.15 11.06 45.45
N ALA A 213 -8.51 11.50 44.25
CA ALA A 213 -9.34 12.68 43.98
C ALA A 213 -10.47 12.32 42.98
N PRO A 214 -11.60 11.74 43.42
CA PRO A 214 -12.68 11.29 42.52
C PRO A 214 -13.36 12.42 41.73
N SER A 215 -13.16 13.68 42.12
CA SER A 215 -13.63 14.86 41.36
C SER A 215 -12.87 15.06 40.04
N LEU A 216 -11.66 14.53 39.92
CA LEU A 216 -10.89 14.48 38.70
C LEU A 216 -11.23 13.21 37.93
N ASN A 217 -12.35 13.22 37.23
CA ASN A 217 -12.81 12.03 36.56
C ASN A 217 -11.97 11.74 35.31
N LEU A 218 -11.86 10.44 34.97
CA LEU A 218 -11.05 9.94 33.84
C LEU A 218 -11.46 10.59 32.50
N PHE A 219 -12.76 10.91 32.34
CA PHE A 219 -13.26 11.47 31.08
C PHE A 219 -12.97 12.97 30.91
N SER A 220 -13.02 13.76 32.02
CA SER A 220 -12.81 15.20 31.92
C SER A 220 -11.33 15.59 31.84
N PHE A 221 -10.43 14.85 32.49
CA PHE A 221 -9.00 15.13 32.50
C PHE A 221 -8.15 14.07 31.81
N GLY A 222 -8.48 12.80 31.96
CA GLY A 222 -7.68 11.69 31.42
C GLY A 222 -7.63 11.68 29.90
N PHE A 223 -8.77 11.87 29.24
CA PHE A 223 -8.85 11.86 27.79
C PHE A 223 -8.09 13.03 27.11
N PRO A 224 -8.23 14.31 27.51
CA PRO A 224 -7.43 15.40 26.95
C PRO A 224 -5.93 15.22 27.19
N ILE A 225 -5.51 14.74 28.36
CA ILE A 225 -4.11 14.47 28.66
C ILE A 225 -3.57 13.36 27.76
N ALA A 226 -4.31 12.27 27.58
CA ALA A 226 -3.91 11.19 26.69
C ALA A 226 -3.72 11.67 25.25
N LEU A 227 -4.63 12.50 24.73
CA LEU A 227 -4.52 13.08 23.38
C LEU A 227 -3.28 13.93 23.20
N ILE A 228 -3.03 14.86 24.14
CA ILE A 228 -1.83 15.70 24.09
C ILE A 228 -0.56 14.84 24.14
N SER A 229 -0.59 13.81 24.98
CA SER A 229 0.53 12.89 25.14
C SER A 229 0.82 12.07 23.89
N VAL A 230 -0.19 11.71 23.09
CA VAL A 230 0.01 11.06 21.79
C VAL A 230 0.93 11.91 20.91
N PHE A 231 0.63 13.20 20.75
CA PHE A 231 1.44 14.09 19.90
C PHE A 231 2.84 14.29 20.45
N ILE A 232 2.99 14.41 21.78
CA ILE A 232 4.30 14.54 22.44
C ILE A 232 5.14 13.27 22.17
N PHE A 233 4.58 12.08 22.37
CA PHE A 233 5.31 10.82 22.16
C PHE A 233 5.59 10.55 20.68
N LEU A 234 4.69 10.89 19.76
CA LEU A 234 4.95 10.80 18.33
C LEU A 234 6.12 11.73 17.93
N TYR A 235 6.12 12.96 18.44
CA TYR A 235 7.23 13.91 18.19
C TYR A 235 8.54 13.38 18.76
N ALA A 236 8.56 12.96 20.02
CA ALA A 236 9.76 12.43 20.69
C ALA A 236 10.26 11.14 20.00
N GLY A 237 9.34 10.25 19.59
CA GLY A 237 9.66 9.05 18.83
C GLY A 237 10.30 9.39 17.48
N ALA A 238 9.72 10.30 16.71
CA ALA A 238 10.28 10.73 15.43
C ALA A 238 11.70 11.30 15.59
N VAL A 239 11.95 12.12 16.60
CA VAL A 239 13.28 12.67 16.90
C VAL A 239 14.27 11.57 17.28
N SER A 240 13.87 10.61 18.14
CA SER A 240 14.74 9.50 18.56
C SER A 240 15.14 8.61 17.39
N TYR A 241 14.21 8.30 16.48
CA TYR A 241 14.52 7.49 15.30
C TYR A 241 15.47 8.20 14.35
N THR A 242 15.33 9.50 14.13
CA THR A 242 16.25 10.27 13.27
C THR A 242 17.66 10.33 13.83
N HIS A 243 17.82 10.40 15.14
CA HIS A 243 19.14 10.42 15.78
C HIS A 243 19.80 9.03 15.89
N LEU A 244 19.02 7.95 16.01
CA LEU A 244 19.55 6.59 16.11
C LEU A 244 19.88 5.96 14.75
N THR A 245 19.23 6.41 13.67
CA THR A 245 19.39 5.85 12.32
C THR A 245 20.37 6.62 11.44
N LEU A 246 20.88 7.77 11.88
CA LEU A 246 22.00 8.43 11.20
C LEU A 246 23.31 7.78 11.70
N PRO A 247 23.97 6.90 10.89
CA PRO A 247 25.32 6.52 11.20
C PRO A 247 26.19 7.77 11.01
N THR A 248 26.63 8.33 12.12
CA THR A 248 27.71 9.31 12.13
C THR A 248 29.00 8.62 11.74
N SER A 249 29.19 8.35 10.48
CA SER A 249 30.46 8.12 9.81
C SER A 249 30.25 7.37 8.49
N VAL A 250 30.07 8.12 7.42
CA VAL A 250 30.61 7.68 6.15
C VAL A 250 32.02 8.30 6.10
N PRO A 251 33.10 7.53 6.24
CA PRO A 251 34.41 8.04 5.90
C PRO A 251 34.44 8.23 4.38
N VAL A 252 34.84 9.43 3.97
CA VAL A 252 35.14 9.83 2.61
C VAL A 252 36.32 9.03 2.08
#